data_f116b4165e94a447d71cc8b13cfdabf5
#
_entry.id   f116b4165e94a447d71cc8b13cfdabf5
#
_cell.length_a   1.000
_cell.length_b   1.000
_cell.length_c   1.000
_cell.angle_alpha   90.00
_cell.angle_beta   90.00
_cell.angle_gamma   90.00
#
_symmetry.space_group_name_H-M   'P 1'
#
loop_
_entity.id
_entity.type
_entity.pdbx_description
1 polymer ?
#
loop_
_entity_poly.entity_id
_entity_poly.type
_entity_poly.pdbx_seq_one_letter_code
_entity_poly.pdbx_strand_id
1 'polypeptide(L)'
;MRKIEEIYWLRAYGCIAVFLFHLLDHVNQRLDNVATDLMRIPLVLGTPIFLFIAVFVFAVRYDKAVPEGFLAQRVKYVMVPYFVYGFIYSTAEWVRLQSSEEPVGFVANAIEYYVYAGWHGYFLIIAMQFYVAYWLFTRWQLWRLNPVPWLWGACIISMGYWGLAYWFDVDLPGYLLWVAPLGWIYVFFLALVLVRYYPLAPESTLLTQPTWMQRMARPQWLAVMVALIIAATFAGWLAFSSKEVWVIPFFVLFTLCAMRYLAGRPAPLWVRRINAYSFGIYLAHPMFFVLTDLAVEPLSLPIGVYALLLMVVGGVGSVGLNKLANTTTSGAMLFGKQLKVSR
;
A
#
# COMPACT_ATOMS: atom_id res chain seq x y z
N MET A 1 2.07 6.99 -24.91
CA MET A 1 2.10 7.49 -23.52
C MET A 1 3.50 7.30 -22.97
N ARG A 2 4.16 8.36 -22.48
CA ARG A 2 5.51 8.27 -21.92
C ARG A 2 5.48 7.34 -20.71
N LYS A 3 6.45 6.44 -20.60
CA LYS A 3 6.62 5.60 -19.40
C LYS A 3 7.15 6.50 -18.28
N ILE A 4 6.49 6.47 -17.13
CA ILE A 4 6.91 7.23 -15.95
C ILE A 4 7.73 6.26 -15.11
N GLU A 5 9.05 6.35 -15.25
CA GLU A 5 10.00 5.41 -14.65
C GLU A 5 9.94 5.43 -13.12
N GLU A 6 9.69 6.60 -12.52
CA GLU A 6 9.54 6.80 -11.08
C GLU A 6 8.43 5.92 -10.48
N ILE A 7 7.34 5.73 -11.22
CA ILE A 7 6.22 4.89 -10.78
C ILE A 7 6.60 3.40 -10.76
N TYR A 8 7.48 2.95 -11.68
CA TYR A 8 7.99 1.57 -11.61
C TYR A 8 8.81 1.36 -10.34
N TRP A 9 9.68 2.31 -9.97
CA TRP A 9 10.47 2.25 -8.77
C TRP A 9 9.61 2.30 -7.50
N LEU A 10 8.68 3.26 -7.41
CA LEU A 10 7.79 3.40 -6.26
C LEU A 10 6.91 2.16 -6.07
N ARG A 11 6.38 1.58 -7.15
CA ARG A 11 5.56 0.37 -7.06
C ARG A 11 6.38 -0.84 -6.64
N ALA A 12 7.61 -0.99 -7.13
CA ALA A 12 8.50 -2.05 -6.69
C ALA A 12 8.84 -1.90 -5.21
N TYR A 13 9.17 -0.68 -4.78
CA TYR A 13 9.39 -0.39 -3.36
C TYR A 13 8.15 -0.71 -2.53
N GLY A 14 6.97 -0.23 -2.91
CA GLY A 14 5.71 -0.50 -2.20
C GLY A 14 5.42 -2.00 -2.09
N CYS A 15 5.67 -2.77 -3.15
CA CYS A 15 5.51 -4.23 -3.14
C CYS A 15 6.47 -4.90 -2.15
N ILE A 16 7.75 -4.53 -2.18
CA ILE A 16 8.77 -5.04 -1.26
C ILE A 16 8.44 -4.61 0.17
N ALA A 17 8.03 -3.37 0.38
CA ALA A 17 7.69 -2.83 1.69
C ALA A 17 6.53 -3.59 2.34
N VAL A 18 5.42 -3.80 1.62
CA VAL A 18 4.28 -4.57 2.17
C VAL A 18 4.67 -6.01 2.45
N PHE A 19 5.40 -6.65 1.55
CA PHE A 19 5.85 -8.02 1.72
C PHE A 19 6.76 -8.17 2.95
N LEU A 20 7.77 -7.31 3.08
CA LEU A 20 8.70 -7.34 4.21
C LEU A 20 8.05 -6.90 5.52
N PHE A 21 7.06 -6.00 5.46
CA PHE A 21 6.28 -5.62 6.64
C PHE A 21 5.63 -6.84 7.28
N HIS A 22 4.86 -7.60 6.49
CA HIS A 22 4.20 -8.81 6.99
C HIS A 22 5.18 -9.94 7.34
N LEU A 23 6.31 -10.06 6.60
CA LEU A 23 7.37 -10.98 6.99
C LEU A 23 7.93 -10.63 8.38
N LEU A 24 8.19 -9.35 8.64
CA LEU A 24 8.66 -8.90 9.95
C LEU A 24 7.60 -9.06 11.06
N ASP A 25 6.31 -9.02 10.74
CA ASP A 25 5.26 -9.34 11.71
C ASP A 25 5.37 -10.79 12.19
N HIS A 26 5.55 -11.76 11.27
CA HIS A 26 5.77 -13.16 11.63
C HIS A 26 7.07 -13.38 12.41
N VAL A 27 8.15 -12.67 12.02
CA VAL A 27 9.43 -12.74 12.75
C VAL A 27 9.30 -12.13 14.14
N ASN A 28 8.60 -11.00 14.27
CA ASN A 28 8.43 -10.30 15.55
C ASN A 28 7.62 -11.09 16.58
N GLN A 29 6.67 -11.91 16.14
CA GLN A 29 5.94 -12.84 17.02
C GLN A 29 6.89 -13.81 17.74
N ARG A 30 8.10 -14.03 17.21
CA ARG A 30 9.12 -14.91 17.77
C ARG A 30 10.28 -14.19 18.48
N LEU A 31 10.51 -12.92 18.17
CA LEU A 31 11.67 -12.16 18.67
C LEU A 31 11.34 -11.01 19.61
N ASP A 32 10.23 -10.32 19.35
CA ASP A 32 9.76 -9.12 20.07
C ASP A 32 10.89 -8.17 20.51
N ASN A 33 11.48 -7.46 19.56
CA ASN A 33 12.52 -6.51 19.88
C ASN A 33 12.47 -5.22 19.04
N VAL A 34 13.06 -4.15 19.60
CA VAL A 34 13.12 -2.81 19.00
C VAL A 34 13.76 -2.81 17.60
N ALA A 35 14.65 -3.74 17.29
CA ALA A 35 15.28 -3.80 15.97
C ALA A 35 14.26 -4.12 14.86
N THR A 36 13.28 -4.99 15.15
CA THR A 36 12.22 -5.29 14.19
C THR A 36 11.33 -4.08 13.94
N ASP A 37 11.03 -3.29 14.97
CA ASP A 37 10.26 -2.05 14.84
C ASP A 37 11.00 -1.01 14.00
N LEU A 38 12.30 -0.83 14.23
CA LEU A 38 13.12 0.07 13.43
C LEU A 38 13.16 -0.35 11.95
N MET A 39 13.24 -1.66 11.67
CA MET A 39 13.21 -2.17 10.30
C MET A 39 11.86 -1.93 9.62
N ARG A 40 10.76 -1.85 10.37
CA ARG A 40 9.43 -1.59 9.85
C ARG A 40 9.18 -0.12 9.46
N ILE A 41 9.90 0.84 10.06
CA ILE A 41 9.71 2.28 9.81
C ILE A 41 9.60 2.61 8.30
N PRO A 42 10.54 2.25 7.43
CA PRO A 42 10.39 2.51 6.01
C PRO A 42 9.25 1.71 5.37
N LEU A 43 8.89 0.56 5.92
CA LEU A 43 7.94 -0.38 5.33
C LEU A 43 6.48 0.04 5.48
N VAL A 44 6.14 0.88 6.47
CA VAL A 44 4.78 1.46 6.63
C VAL A 44 4.32 2.26 5.40
N LEU A 45 5.27 2.74 4.60
CA LEU A 45 4.98 3.52 3.40
C LEU A 45 4.38 2.67 2.26
N GLY A 46 4.36 1.35 2.39
CA GLY A 46 3.85 0.44 1.34
C GLY A 46 2.42 0.76 0.93
N THR A 47 1.49 0.82 1.89
CA THR A 47 0.07 1.12 1.64
C THR A 47 -0.14 2.50 1.01
N PRO A 48 0.33 3.62 1.58
CA PRO A 48 0.12 4.92 0.97
C PRO A 48 0.80 5.08 -0.40
N ILE A 49 1.91 4.37 -0.67
CA ILE A 49 2.52 4.35 -2.01
C ILE A 49 1.58 3.76 -3.05
N PHE A 50 0.94 2.62 -2.77
CA PHE A 50 0.01 2.02 -3.71
C PHE A 50 -1.21 2.90 -3.96
N LEU A 51 -1.75 3.54 -2.92
CA LEU A 51 -2.85 4.50 -3.05
C LEU A 51 -2.43 5.71 -3.90
N PHE A 52 -1.24 6.25 -3.65
CA PHE A 52 -0.66 7.33 -4.45
C PHE A 52 -0.55 6.95 -5.93
N ILE A 53 0.05 5.78 -6.22
CA ILE A 53 0.22 5.29 -7.59
C ILE A 53 -1.13 5.11 -8.29
N ALA A 54 -2.13 4.60 -7.58
CA ALA A 54 -3.46 4.41 -8.11
C ALA A 54 -4.07 5.71 -8.63
N VAL A 55 -4.01 6.80 -7.84
CA VAL A 55 -4.52 8.11 -8.24
C VAL A 55 -3.62 8.76 -9.28
N PHE A 56 -2.30 8.79 -9.05
CA PHE A 56 -1.33 9.46 -9.91
C PHE A 56 -1.38 8.94 -11.36
N VAL A 57 -1.38 7.61 -11.54
CA VAL A 57 -1.40 7.01 -12.88
C VAL A 57 -2.69 7.35 -13.63
N PHE A 58 -3.83 7.39 -12.93
CA PHE A 58 -5.09 7.78 -13.57
C PHE A 58 -5.16 9.27 -13.85
N ALA A 59 -4.64 10.10 -12.96
CA ALA A 59 -4.61 11.54 -13.17
C ALA A 59 -3.70 11.93 -14.33
N VAL A 60 -2.58 11.23 -14.54
CA VAL A 60 -1.73 11.42 -15.74
C VAL A 60 -2.41 10.90 -17.00
N ARG A 61 -3.17 9.79 -16.90
CA ARG A 61 -3.78 9.15 -18.06
C ARG A 61 -5.09 9.79 -18.49
N TYR A 62 -5.88 10.28 -17.56
CA TYR A 62 -7.25 10.75 -17.76
C TYR A 62 -7.44 12.12 -17.08
N ASP A 63 -6.66 13.11 -17.51
CA ASP A 63 -6.58 14.44 -16.87
C ASP A 63 -7.92 15.18 -16.73
N LYS A 64 -8.84 15.00 -17.70
CA LYS A 64 -10.13 15.71 -17.75
C LYS A 64 -11.36 14.83 -17.60
N ALA A 65 -11.29 13.60 -18.11
CA ALA A 65 -12.41 12.66 -18.06
C ALA A 65 -11.93 11.22 -18.08
N VAL A 66 -12.53 10.38 -17.25
CA VAL A 66 -12.31 8.94 -17.29
C VAL A 66 -13.19 8.30 -18.36
N PRO A 67 -12.76 7.19 -19.00
CA PRO A 67 -13.55 6.52 -20.04
C PRO A 67 -14.82 5.88 -19.46
N GLU A 68 -15.79 5.62 -20.32
CA GLU A 68 -16.94 4.79 -19.98
C GLU A 68 -16.49 3.42 -19.47
N GLY A 69 -17.22 2.88 -18.49
CA GLY A 69 -16.85 1.61 -17.85
C GLY A 69 -15.64 1.67 -16.93
N PHE A 70 -15.08 2.86 -16.62
CA PHE A 70 -13.92 2.99 -15.74
C PHE A 70 -14.11 2.27 -14.39
N LEU A 71 -15.22 2.53 -13.69
CA LEU A 71 -15.52 1.90 -12.40
C LEU A 71 -15.80 0.40 -12.54
N ALA A 72 -16.50 -0.03 -13.57
CA ALA A 72 -16.76 -1.45 -13.84
C ALA A 72 -15.46 -2.24 -14.02
N GLN A 73 -14.46 -1.66 -14.70
CA GLN A 73 -13.13 -2.26 -14.82
C GLN A 73 -12.40 -2.35 -13.47
N ARG A 74 -12.61 -1.37 -12.56
CA ARG A 74 -12.02 -1.41 -11.22
C ARG A 74 -12.69 -2.48 -10.37
N VAL A 75 -14.02 -2.55 -10.38
CA VAL A 75 -14.75 -3.65 -9.71
C VAL A 75 -14.23 -5.00 -10.21
N LYS A 76 -14.17 -5.20 -11.53
CA LYS A 76 -13.72 -6.47 -12.13
C LYS A 76 -12.30 -6.89 -11.72
N TYR A 77 -11.33 -5.97 -11.66
CA TYR A 77 -9.93 -6.32 -11.47
C TYR A 77 -9.36 -5.94 -10.09
N VAL A 78 -10.17 -5.35 -9.21
CA VAL A 78 -9.77 -5.00 -7.84
C VAL A 78 -10.72 -5.64 -6.83
N MET A 79 -12.05 -5.45 -6.98
CA MET A 79 -13.00 -5.98 -6.01
C MET A 79 -13.25 -7.48 -6.18
N VAL A 80 -13.25 -8.01 -7.40
CA VAL A 80 -13.39 -9.47 -7.58
C VAL A 80 -12.23 -10.22 -6.89
N PRO A 81 -10.94 -9.88 -7.10
CA PRO A 81 -9.86 -10.45 -6.30
C PRO A 81 -10.03 -10.24 -4.78
N TYR A 82 -10.51 -9.07 -4.35
CA TYR A 82 -10.80 -8.83 -2.94
C TYR A 82 -11.76 -9.88 -2.36
N PHE A 83 -12.87 -10.13 -3.03
CA PHE A 83 -13.84 -11.12 -2.57
C PHE A 83 -13.30 -12.56 -2.63
N VAL A 84 -12.54 -12.90 -3.65
CA VAL A 84 -11.96 -14.25 -3.81
C VAL A 84 -10.94 -14.53 -2.70
N TYR A 85 -10.00 -13.62 -2.50
CA TYR A 85 -8.99 -13.80 -1.44
C TYR A 85 -9.60 -13.67 -0.05
N GLY A 86 -10.55 -12.75 0.15
CA GLY A 86 -11.33 -12.65 1.38
C GLY A 86 -12.03 -13.97 1.73
N PHE A 87 -12.60 -14.67 0.72
CA PHE A 87 -13.19 -16.00 0.92
C PHE A 87 -12.14 -17.04 1.30
N ILE A 88 -11.00 -17.08 0.62
CA ILE A 88 -9.90 -18.00 0.93
C ILE A 88 -9.40 -17.77 2.36
N TYR A 89 -9.11 -16.53 2.73
CA TYR A 89 -8.59 -16.17 4.05
C TYR A 89 -9.63 -16.41 5.16
N SER A 90 -10.88 -16.00 4.96
CA SER A 90 -11.93 -16.19 5.95
C SER A 90 -12.23 -17.67 6.19
N THR A 91 -12.22 -18.47 5.11
CA THR A 91 -12.43 -19.93 5.25
C THR A 91 -11.27 -20.60 5.95
N ALA A 92 -10.03 -20.25 5.62
CA ALA A 92 -8.85 -20.79 6.28
C ALA A 92 -8.84 -20.45 7.77
N GLU A 93 -9.15 -19.21 8.12
CA GLU A 93 -9.23 -18.77 9.51
C GLU A 93 -10.39 -19.44 10.26
N TRP A 94 -11.56 -19.53 9.62
CA TRP A 94 -12.69 -20.25 10.22
C TRP A 94 -12.33 -21.71 10.54
N VAL A 95 -11.68 -22.43 9.62
CA VAL A 95 -11.23 -23.81 9.87
C VAL A 95 -10.23 -23.87 11.03
N ARG A 96 -9.29 -22.92 11.09
CA ARG A 96 -8.32 -22.82 12.19
C ARG A 96 -9.01 -22.64 13.55
N LEU A 97 -10.01 -21.74 13.59
CA LEU A 97 -10.75 -21.42 14.82
C LEU A 97 -11.69 -22.55 15.30
N GLN A 98 -12.03 -23.52 14.44
CA GLN A 98 -12.80 -24.69 14.91
C GLN A 98 -12.05 -25.57 15.91
N SER A 99 -10.71 -25.48 15.94
CA SER A 99 -9.85 -26.19 16.88
C SER A 99 -9.51 -25.36 18.14
N SER A 100 -10.02 -24.15 18.26
CA SER A 100 -9.83 -23.28 19.42
C SER A 100 -10.83 -23.63 20.55
N GLU A 101 -10.54 -23.15 21.76
CA GLU A 101 -11.43 -23.33 22.92
C GLU A 101 -12.81 -22.67 22.72
N GLU A 102 -12.85 -21.59 21.92
CA GLU A 102 -14.08 -20.87 21.56
C GLU A 102 -14.29 -20.87 20.05
N PRO A 103 -14.93 -21.90 19.47
CA PRO A 103 -15.18 -21.96 18.04
C PRO A 103 -16.07 -20.83 17.55
N VAL A 104 -15.67 -20.17 16.47
CA VAL A 104 -16.41 -19.05 15.88
C VAL A 104 -17.31 -19.56 14.77
N GLY A 105 -18.57 -19.08 14.73
CA GLY A 105 -19.51 -19.41 13.67
C GLY A 105 -19.06 -18.81 12.30
N PHE A 106 -19.33 -19.54 11.21
CA PHE A 106 -18.95 -19.11 9.86
C PHE A 106 -19.43 -17.69 9.51
N VAL A 107 -20.68 -17.35 9.90
CA VAL A 107 -21.27 -16.03 9.62
C VAL A 107 -20.52 -14.92 10.38
N ALA A 108 -20.20 -15.13 11.66
CA ALA A 108 -19.46 -14.16 12.45
C ALA A 108 -18.07 -13.92 11.86
N ASN A 109 -17.37 -14.99 11.48
CA ASN A 109 -16.10 -14.90 10.80
C ASN A 109 -16.19 -14.20 9.43
N ALA A 110 -17.25 -14.44 8.65
CA ALA A 110 -17.48 -13.75 7.38
C ALA A 110 -17.76 -12.24 7.60
N ILE A 111 -18.47 -11.86 8.66
CA ILE A 111 -18.68 -10.46 9.04
C ILE A 111 -17.33 -9.78 9.33
N GLU A 112 -16.47 -10.44 10.13
CA GLU A 112 -15.12 -9.93 10.41
C GLU A 112 -14.34 -9.62 9.13
N TYR A 113 -14.33 -10.53 8.18
CA TYR A 113 -13.54 -10.38 6.95
C TYR A 113 -14.15 -9.41 5.92
N TYR A 114 -15.46 -9.36 5.79
CA TYR A 114 -16.12 -8.60 4.73
C TYR A 114 -16.75 -7.28 5.18
N VAL A 115 -17.31 -7.23 6.38
CA VAL A 115 -17.91 -6.02 6.93
C VAL A 115 -16.87 -5.18 7.66
N TYR A 116 -16.06 -5.82 8.50
CA TYR A 116 -15.02 -5.13 9.26
C TYR A 116 -13.67 -5.07 8.54
N ALA A 117 -13.62 -5.64 7.33
CA ALA A 117 -12.41 -5.70 6.50
C ALA A 117 -11.19 -6.30 7.24
N GLY A 118 -11.41 -7.29 8.13
CA GLY A 118 -10.46 -7.85 9.08
C GLY A 118 -9.29 -8.63 8.47
N TRP A 119 -8.81 -8.24 7.28
CA TRP A 119 -7.67 -8.82 6.62
C TRP A 119 -6.89 -7.77 5.83
N HIS A 120 -5.64 -8.08 5.45
CA HIS A 120 -4.77 -7.14 4.75
C HIS A 120 -5.35 -6.56 3.45
N GLY A 121 -6.41 -7.16 2.88
CA GLY A 121 -7.12 -6.65 1.71
C GLY A 121 -7.90 -5.35 1.92
N TYR A 122 -8.04 -4.83 3.14
CA TYR A 122 -8.71 -3.56 3.46
C TYR A 122 -8.25 -2.40 2.55
N PHE A 123 -6.98 -2.41 2.15
CA PHE A 123 -6.40 -1.46 1.21
C PHE A 123 -7.15 -1.39 -0.14
N LEU A 124 -7.69 -2.52 -0.64
CA LEU A 124 -8.44 -2.55 -1.90
C LEU A 124 -9.76 -1.78 -1.81
N ILE A 125 -10.37 -1.74 -0.62
CA ILE A 125 -11.56 -0.92 -0.35
C ILE A 125 -11.17 0.56 -0.43
N ILE A 126 -10.07 0.97 0.19
CA ILE A 126 -9.58 2.36 0.12
C ILE A 126 -9.24 2.73 -1.32
N ALA A 127 -8.56 1.84 -2.05
CA ALA A 127 -8.25 2.06 -3.46
C ALA A 127 -9.52 2.23 -4.30
N MET A 128 -10.58 1.45 -4.03
CA MET A 128 -11.86 1.58 -4.71
C MET A 128 -12.54 2.91 -4.38
N GLN A 129 -12.51 3.35 -3.12
CA GLN A 129 -13.01 4.68 -2.72
C GLN A 129 -12.27 5.79 -3.49
N PHE A 130 -10.95 5.67 -3.66
CA PHE A 130 -10.17 6.63 -4.43
C PHE A 130 -10.47 6.62 -5.93
N TYR A 131 -10.82 5.45 -6.49
CA TYR A 131 -11.28 5.39 -7.89
C TYR A 131 -12.64 6.08 -8.06
N VAL A 132 -13.55 5.91 -7.12
CA VAL A 132 -14.83 6.63 -7.09
C VAL A 132 -14.60 8.14 -6.89
N ALA A 133 -13.76 8.51 -5.94
CA ALA A 133 -13.39 9.91 -5.71
C ALA A 133 -12.78 10.55 -6.96
N TYR A 134 -11.90 9.84 -7.68
CA TYR A 134 -11.30 10.32 -8.91
C TYR A 134 -12.33 10.44 -10.05
N TRP A 135 -13.25 9.49 -10.17
CA TRP A 135 -14.35 9.57 -11.12
C TRP A 135 -15.24 10.80 -10.84
N LEU A 136 -15.62 11.06 -9.58
CA LEU A 136 -16.34 12.25 -9.16
C LEU A 136 -15.54 13.53 -9.43
N PHE A 137 -14.25 13.54 -9.12
CA PHE A 137 -13.34 14.65 -9.37
C PHE A 137 -13.35 15.06 -10.85
N THR A 138 -13.28 14.10 -11.77
CA THR A 138 -13.34 14.38 -13.21
C THR A 138 -14.76 14.76 -13.64
N ARG A 139 -15.80 14.11 -13.12
CA ARG A 139 -17.20 14.36 -13.46
C ARG A 139 -17.66 15.77 -13.08
N TRP A 140 -17.20 16.27 -11.94
CA TRP A 140 -17.49 17.63 -11.47
C TRP A 140 -16.47 18.66 -11.93
N GLN A 141 -15.55 18.29 -12.80
CA GLN A 141 -14.51 19.17 -13.36
C GLN A 141 -13.62 19.85 -12.30
N LEU A 142 -13.43 19.21 -11.15
CA LEU A 142 -12.62 19.74 -10.04
C LEU A 142 -11.13 19.87 -10.40
N TRP A 143 -10.67 19.25 -11.51
CA TRP A 143 -9.35 19.46 -12.09
C TRP A 143 -9.04 20.92 -12.47
N ARG A 144 -10.08 21.76 -12.59
CA ARG A 144 -9.93 23.21 -12.80
C ARG A 144 -9.42 23.94 -11.57
N LEU A 145 -9.63 23.39 -10.39
CA LEU A 145 -9.21 23.97 -9.12
C LEU A 145 -7.72 23.77 -8.87
N ASN A 146 -7.12 24.65 -8.09
CA ASN A 146 -5.76 24.43 -7.63
C ASN A 146 -5.74 23.36 -6.52
N PRO A 147 -5.07 22.21 -6.69
CA PRO A 147 -5.07 21.14 -5.70
C PRO A 147 -4.20 21.43 -4.47
N VAL A 148 -3.35 22.48 -4.48
CA VAL A 148 -2.40 22.74 -3.38
C VAL A 148 -3.09 23.11 -2.06
N PRO A 149 -4.07 24.02 -2.00
CA PRO A 149 -4.80 24.28 -0.75
C PRO A 149 -5.52 23.03 -0.22
N TRP A 150 -6.06 22.22 -1.13
CA TRP A 150 -6.74 20.97 -0.78
C TRP A 150 -5.78 19.92 -0.20
N LEU A 151 -4.52 19.89 -0.67
CA LEU A 151 -3.50 19.02 -0.07
C LEU A 151 -3.24 19.39 1.39
N TRP A 152 -3.07 20.67 1.70
CA TRP A 152 -2.82 21.10 3.07
C TRP A 152 -4.03 20.85 3.98
N GLY A 153 -5.23 21.15 3.49
CA GLY A 153 -6.48 20.80 4.19
C GLY A 153 -6.60 19.29 4.44
N ALA A 154 -6.30 18.49 3.44
CA ALA A 154 -6.31 17.02 3.54
C ALA A 154 -5.26 16.50 4.53
N CYS A 155 -4.05 17.06 4.57
CA CYS A 155 -3.06 16.73 5.60
C CYS A 155 -3.59 17.02 7.00
N ILE A 156 -4.18 18.19 7.22
CA ILE A 156 -4.77 18.57 8.53
C ILE A 156 -5.91 17.61 8.90
N ILE A 157 -6.81 17.30 7.97
CA ILE A 157 -7.92 16.35 8.20
C ILE A 157 -7.38 14.97 8.55
N SER A 158 -6.43 14.45 7.79
CA SER A 158 -5.86 13.11 8.05
C SER A 158 -5.06 13.07 9.35
N MET A 159 -4.29 14.12 9.66
CA MET A 159 -3.58 14.23 10.94
C MET A 159 -4.58 14.32 12.11
N GLY A 160 -5.64 15.10 11.96
CA GLY A 160 -6.72 15.18 12.95
C GLY A 160 -7.42 13.83 13.14
N TYR A 161 -7.76 13.14 12.05
CA TYR A 161 -8.38 11.82 12.09
C TYR A 161 -7.53 10.80 12.88
N TRP A 162 -6.26 10.63 12.52
CA TRP A 162 -5.37 9.70 13.20
C TRP A 162 -4.98 10.17 14.60
N GLY A 163 -4.80 11.49 14.80
CA GLY A 163 -4.51 12.08 16.11
C GLY A 163 -5.65 11.88 17.10
N LEU A 164 -6.90 12.08 16.67
CA LEU A 164 -8.07 11.82 17.50
C LEU A 164 -8.25 10.33 17.77
N ALA A 165 -8.07 9.47 16.76
CA ALA A 165 -8.13 8.03 16.95
C ALA A 165 -7.09 7.54 17.98
N TYR A 166 -5.89 8.08 17.93
CA TYR A 166 -4.83 7.80 18.89
C TYR A 166 -5.17 8.36 20.28
N TRP A 167 -5.57 9.63 20.37
CA TRP A 167 -5.83 10.31 21.64
C TRP A 167 -6.99 9.69 22.44
N PHE A 168 -8.04 9.28 21.75
CA PHE A 168 -9.22 8.67 22.36
C PHE A 168 -9.16 7.14 22.40
N ASP A 169 -8.01 6.56 22.02
CA ASP A 169 -7.81 5.11 21.94
C ASP A 169 -8.95 4.38 21.21
N VAL A 170 -9.33 4.95 20.04
CA VAL A 170 -10.44 4.41 19.25
C VAL A 170 -10.05 3.05 18.72
N ASP A 171 -10.74 2.03 19.20
CA ASP A 171 -10.65 0.66 18.69
C ASP A 171 -11.94 0.27 17.99
N LEU A 172 -11.82 -0.10 16.71
CA LEU A 172 -12.95 -0.57 15.89
C LEU A 172 -12.64 -1.98 15.38
N PRO A 173 -13.69 -2.83 15.22
CA PRO A 173 -13.50 -4.19 14.74
C PRO A 173 -12.76 -4.23 13.40
N GLY A 174 -11.85 -5.18 13.23
CA GLY A 174 -11.06 -5.40 12.03
C GLY A 174 -10.25 -4.18 11.62
N TYR A 175 -10.38 -3.79 10.35
CA TYR A 175 -9.70 -2.61 9.79
C TYR A 175 -10.65 -1.44 9.48
N LEU A 176 -11.82 -1.34 10.14
CA LEU A 176 -12.78 -0.25 9.89
C LEU A 176 -12.15 1.14 10.06
N LEU A 177 -11.28 1.32 11.05
CA LEU A 177 -10.55 2.56 11.26
C LEU A 177 -9.66 2.90 10.06
N TRP A 178 -9.01 1.90 9.46
CA TRP A 178 -8.12 2.09 8.32
C TRP A 178 -8.85 2.23 6.98
N VAL A 179 -10.05 1.67 6.85
CA VAL A 179 -10.85 1.78 5.61
C VAL A 179 -11.40 3.18 5.41
N ALA A 180 -11.50 4.00 6.46
CA ALA A 180 -12.04 5.34 6.37
C ALA A 180 -11.18 6.24 5.47
N PRO A 181 -11.76 6.89 4.44
CA PRO A 181 -11.00 7.69 3.47
C PRO A 181 -10.36 8.93 4.09
N LEU A 182 -10.87 9.41 5.23
CA LEU A 182 -10.34 10.58 5.93
C LEU A 182 -8.89 10.39 6.38
N GLY A 183 -8.50 9.17 6.76
CA GLY A 183 -7.12 8.85 7.12
C GLY A 183 -6.13 8.94 5.95
N TRP A 184 -6.62 8.90 4.71
CA TRP A 184 -5.80 8.74 3.51
C TRP A 184 -5.98 9.85 2.47
N ILE A 185 -6.89 10.79 2.69
CA ILE A 185 -7.25 11.81 1.70
C ILE A 185 -6.06 12.69 1.29
N TYR A 186 -5.05 12.86 2.15
CA TYR A 186 -3.81 13.56 1.82
C TYR A 186 -3.04 12.88 0.68
N VAL A 187 -3.08 11.55 0.58
CA VAL A 187 -2.45 10.78 -0.49
C VAL A 187 -3.10 11.10 -1.83
N PHE A 188 -4.44 11.20 -1.85
CA PHE A 188 -5.20 11.57 -3.03
C PHE A 188 -4.79 12.94 -3.57
N PHE A 189 -4.78 13.96 -2.72
CA PHE A 189 -4.43 15.32 -3.13
C PHE A 189 -2.93 15.48 -3.41
N LEU A 190 -2.04 14.75 -2.74
CA LEU A 190 -0.62 14.73 -3.08
C LEU A 190 -0.40 14.23 -4.50
N ALA A 191 -1.11 13.18 -4.90
CA ALA A 191 -1.04 12.66 -6.27
C ALA A 191 -1.49 13.70 -7.29
N LEU A 192 -2.60 14.41 -7.04
CA LEU A 192 -3.10 15.46 -7.92
C LEU A 192 -2.14 16.67 -8.03
N VAL A 193 -1.55 17.08 -6.90
CA VAL A 193 -0.53 18.14 -6.87
C VAL A 193 0.69 17.74 -7.70
N LEU A 194 1.19 16.52 -7.49
CA LEU A 194 2.34 16.03 -8.24
C LEU A 194 2.06 15.92 -9.74
N VAL A 195 0.88 15.47 -10.14
CA VAL A 195 0.50 15.42 -11.57
C VAL A 195 0.47 16.81 -12.17
N ARG A 196 -0.07 17.81 -11.45
CA ARG A 196 -0.14 19.20 -11.96
C ARG A 196 1.25 19.79 -12.23
N TYR A 197 2.23 19.46 -11.41
CA TYR A 197 3.58 19.99 -11.49
C TYR A 197 4.60 18.99 -12.05
N TYR A 198 4.12 17.83 -12.50
CA TYR A 198 4.98 16.81 -13.08
C TYR A 198 5.36 17.23 -14.50
N PRO A 199 6.65 17.32 -14.84
CA PRO A 199 7.08 17.67 -16.18
C PRO A 199 6.75 16.56 -17.16
N LEU A 200 5.92 16.84 -18.14
CA LEU A 200 5.65 15.93 -19.26
C LEU A 200 6.82 15.83 -20.25
N ALA A 201 7.81 16.73 -20.14
CA ALA A 201 9.01 16.77 -20.96
C ALA A 201 10.29 16.68 -20.09
N PRO A 202 11.35 15.96 -20.56
CA PRO A 202 12.60 15.78 -19.79
C PRO A 202 13.33 17.08 -19.47
N GLU A 203 13.15 18.11 -20.30
CA GLU A 203 13.89 19.37 -20.24
C GLU A 203 13.25 20.41 -19.29
N SER A 204 12.00 20.22 -18.85
CA SER A 204 11.28 21.17 -18.00
C SER A 204 11.42 20.89 -16.51
N THR A 205 12.45 20.25 -16.10
CA THR A 205 12.55 19.40 -14.93
C THR A 205 12.38 20.02 -13.55
N LEU A 206 12.58 21.26 -13.26
CA LEU A 206 12.52 21.78 -11.89
C LEU A 206 12.08 23.24 -11.79
N LEU A 207 12.10 23.96 -12.89
CA LEU A 207 11.87 25.41 -12.91
C LEU A 207 10.40 25.79 -12.78
N THR A 208 9.48 24.85 -13.05
CA THR A 208 8.03 25.08 -12.99
C THR A 208 7.39 24.64 -11.67
N GLN A 209 8.13 23.93 -10.82
CA GLN A 209 7.61 23.48 -9.53
C GLN A 209 7.61 24.64 -8.50
N PRO A 210 6.58 24.72 -7.65
CA PRO A 210 6.56 25.71 -6.56
C PRO A 210 7.79 25.59 -5.66
N THR A 211 8.31 26.71 -5.19
CA THR A 211 9.53 26.76 -4.34
C THR A 211 9.41 25.93 -3.07
N TRP A 212 8.21 25.85 -2.47
CA TRP A 212 7.96 25.02 -1.29
C TRP A 212 8.17 23.53 -1.61
N MET A 213 7.71 23.05 -2.77
CA MET A 213 7.83 21.67 -3.20
C MET A 213 9.31 21.32 -3.45
N GLN A 214 10.05 22.21 -4.10
CA GLN A 214 11.50 22.05 -4.31
C GLN A 214 12.27 22.00 -2.98
N ARG A 215 11.86 22.81 -1.99
CA ARG A 215 12.45 22.81 -0.63
C ARG A 215 12.15 21.50 0.10
N MET A 216 10.89 21.07 0.13
CA MET A 216 10.47 19.84 0.80
C MET A 216 11.07 18.57 0.14
N ALA A 217 11.32 18.59 -1.17
CA ALA A 217 11.96 17.49 -1.90
C ALA A 217 13.48 17.39 -1.68
N ARG A 218 14.05 18.11 -0.71
CA ARG A 218 15.48 18.01 -0.36
C ARG A 218 15.70 16.82 0.58
N PRO A 219 16.69 15.94 0.33
CA PRO A 219 16.96 14.76 1.14
C PRO A 219 17.19 15.04 2.61
N GLN A 220 17.71 16.23 2.94
CA GLN A 220 17.98 16.64 4.32
C GLN A 220 16.73 16.62 5.20
N TRP A 221 15.54 17.04 4.68
CA TRP A 221 14.32 17.01 5.44
C TRP A 221 13.81 15.60 5.69
N LEU A 222 13.97 14.73 4.69
CA LEU A 222 13.67 13.31 4.86
C LEU A 222 14.63 12.67 5.90
N ALA A 223 15.92 13.00 5.85
CA ALA A 223 16.90 12.50 6.82
C ALA A 223 16.57 12.98 8.24
N VAL A 224 16.24 14.27 8.42
CA VAL A 224 15.78 14.80 9.72
C VAL A 224 14.54 14.07 10.20
N MET A 225 13.55 13.86 9.35
CA MET A 225 12.34 13.16 9.71
C MET A 225 12.61 11.72 10.15
N VAL A 226 13.46 10.99 9.41
CA VAL A 226 13.87 9.62 9.78
C VAL A 226 14.62 9.61 11.12
N ALA A 227 15.53 10.55 11.34
CA ALA A 227 16.25 10.67 12.62
C ALA A 227 15.31 10.92 13.80
N LEU A 228 14.31 11.80 13.61
CA LEU A 228 13.30 12.07 14.65
C LEU A 228 12.42 10.85 14.94
N ILE A 229 12.00 10.11 13.89
CA ILE A 229 11.23 8.88 14.06
C ILE A 229 12.05 7.83 14.82
N ILE A 230 13.31 7.62 14.43
CA ILE A 230 14.22 6.69 15.12
C ILE A 230 14.40 7.09 16.59
N ALA A 231 14.67 8.35 16.85
CA ALA A 231 14.86 8.85 18.23
C ALA A 231 13.57 8.67 19.06
N ALA A 232 12.40 8.97 18.52
CA ALA A 232 11.14 8.81 19.20
C ALA A 232 10.77 7.33 19.43
N THR A 233 11.14 6.44 18.51
CA THR A 233 10.99 4.97 18.69
C THR A 233 11.84 4.47 19.84
N PHE A 234 13.13 4.88 19.91
CA PHE A 234 14.01 4.53 21.04
C PHE A 234 13.57 5.13 22.37
N ALA A 235 12.94 6.30 22.34
CA ALA A 235 12.37 6.92 23.54
C ALA A 235 11.04 6.27 23.99
N GLY A 236 10.49 5.32 23.23
CA GLY A 236 9.19 4.69 23.50
C GLY A 236 7.99 5.61 23.26
N TRP A 237 8.19 6.73 22.52
CA TRP A 237 7.12 7.69 22.23
C TRP A 237 6.33 7.33 20.96
N LEU A 238 6.88 6.50 20.10
CA LEU A 238 6.22 6.03 18.88
C LEU A 238 5.93 4.55 18.96
N ALA A 239 4.65 4.21 18.91
CA ALA A 239 4.22 2.87 18.57
C ALA A 239 4.32 2.68 17.06
N PHE A 240 4.63 1.47 16.63
CA PHE A 240 4.79 1.15 15.23
C PHE A 240 3.43 0.84 14.59
N SER A 241 2.77 1.84 14.02
CA SER A 241 1.45 1.70 13.41
C SER A 241 1.24 2.70 12.28
N SER A 242 0.50 2.31 11.25
CA SER A 242 0.07 3.22 10.17
C SER A 242 -0.93 4.29 10.63
N LYS A 243 -1.55 4.13 11.80
CA LYS A 243 -2.40 5.16 12.44
C LYS A 243 -1.61 6.26 13.15
N GLU A 244 -0.31 6.17 13.14
CA GLU A 244 0.52 7.23 13.71
C GLU A 244 0.53 8.47 12.82
N VAL A 245 0.34 9.62 13.44
CA VAL A 245 0.29 10.92 12.74
C VAL A 245 1.57 11.20 11.95
N TRP A 246 2.71 10.71 12.42
CA TRP A 246 4.03 10.89 11.81
C TRP A 246 4.16 10.27 10.41
N VAL A 247 3.34 9.27 10.07
CA VAL A 247 3.37 8.62 8.75
C VAL A 247 3.03 9.62 7.64
N ILE A 248 2.15 10.59 7.92
CA ILE A 248 1.69 11.58 6.93
C ILE A 248 2.86 12.47 6.44
N PRO A 249 3.56 13.24 7.30
CA PRO A 249 4.70 14.04 6.85
C PRO A 249 5.84 13.19 6.31
N PHE A 250 6.08 12.01 6.88
CA PHE A 250 7.10 11.09 6.39
C PHE A 250 6.80 10.66 4.95
N PHE A 251 5.57 10.25 4.67
CA PHE A 251 5.16 9.84 3.32
C PHE A 251 5.24 11.00 2.32
N VAL A 252 4.80 12.20 2.70
CA VAL A 252 4.88 13.39 1.83
C VAL A 252 6.33 13.70 1.46
N LEU A 253 7.22 13.77 2.45
CA LEU A 253 8.64 14.02 2.23
C LEU A 253 9.29 12.92 1.39
N PHE A 254 9.02 11.65 1.74
CA PHE A 254 9.53 10.50 0.98
C PHE A 254 9.10 10.56 -0.49
N THR A 255 7.82 10.78 -0.74
CA THR A 255 7.28 10.79 -2.12
C THR A 255 7.87 11.92 -2.94
N LEU A 256 7.97 13.15 -2.36
CA LEU A 256 8.59 14.29 -3.04
C LEU A 256 10.08 14.04 -3.35
N CYS A 257 10.83 13.50 -2.39
CA CYS A 257 12.23 13.15 -2.58
C CYS A 257 12.39 12.04 -3.62
N ALA A 258 11.58 10.98 -3.53
CA ALA A 258 11.66 9.85 -4.46
C ALA A 258 11.33 10.28 -5.89
N MET A 259 10.24 11.02 -6.11
CA MET A 259 9.86 11.51 -7.43
C MET A 259 10.94 12.41 -8.05
N ARG A 260 11.57 13.25 -7.23
CA ARG A 260 12.69 14.10 -7.68
C ARG A 260 13.94 13.29 -8.00
N TYR A 261 14.33 12.39 -7.11
CA TYR A 261 15.57 11.61 -7.24
C TYR A 261 15.51 10.60 -8.36
N LEU A 262 14.34 9.99 -8.57
CA LEU A 262 14.11 8.96 -9.59
C LEU A 262 13.73 9.56 -10.95
N ALA A 263 13.55 10.87 -11.05
CA ALA A 263 13.20 11.54 -12.30
C ALA A 263 14.18 11.19 -13.43
N GLY A 264 13.62 10.62 -14.51
CA GLY A 264 14.41 10.23 -15.68
C GLY A 264 15.32 9.01 -15.51
N ARG A 265 15.35 8.36 -14.34
CA ARG A 265 16.15 7.15 -14.12
C ARG A 265 15.41 5.91 -14.62
N PRO A 266 15.95 5.21 -15.64
CA PRO A 266 15.28 4.02 -16.17
C PRO A 266 15.19 2.92 -15.12
N ALA A 267 14.01 2.30 -15.02
CA ALA A 267 13.82 1.16 -14.13
C ALA A 267 14.49 -0.09 -14.74
N PRO A 268 15.39 -0.77 -14.03
CA PRO A 268 16.02 -1.99 -14.50
C PRO A 268 15.02 -3.15 -14.60
N LEU A 269 15.41 -4.21 -15.28
CA LEU A 269 14.50 -5.33 -15.59
C LEU A 269 13.92 -5.99 -14.32
N TRP A 270 14.69 -6.09 -13.25
CA TRP A 270 14.19 -6.67 -11.99
C TRP A 270 13.08 -5.82 -11.35
N VAL A 271 13.18 -4.47 -11.39
CA VAL A 271 12.12 -3.57 -10.95
C VAL A 271 10.86 -3.77 -11.79
N ARG A 272 11.02 -3.86 -13.13
CA ARG A 272 9.88 -4.09 -14.04
C ARG A 272 9.22 -5.45 -13.81
N ARG A 273 10.00 -6.49 -13.46
CA ARG A 273 9.48 -7.82 -13.10
C ARG A 273 8.69 -7.77 -11.79
N ILE A 274 9.21 -7.14 -10.74
CA ILE A 274 8.46 -6.95 -9.48
C ILE A 274 7.15 -6.21 -9.75
N ASN A 275 7.18 -5.14 -10.55
CA ASN A 275 5.97 -4.41 -10.94
C ASN A 275 4.93 -5.32 -11.62
N ALA A 276 5.36 -6.21 -12.49
CA ALA A 276 4.45 -7.09 -13.22
C ALA A 276 3.65 -7.99 -12.29
N TYR A 277 4.26 -8.47 -11.21
CA TYR A 277 3.65 -9.39 -10.25
C TYR A 277 3.17 -8.70 -8.96
N SER A 278 3.39 -7.40 -8.79
CA SER A 278 3.19 -6.68 -7.52
C SER A 278 1.80 -6.88 -6.91
N PHE A 279 0.74 -6.89 -7.73
CA PHE A 279 -0.62 -7.08 -7.25
C PHE A 279 -0.88 -8.53 -6.80
N GLY A 280 -0.37 -9.51 -7.55
CA GLY A 280 -0.47 -10.92 -7.16
C GLY A 280 0.35 -11.24 -5.91
N ILE A 281 1.55 -10.68 -5.78
CA ILE A 281 2.37 -10.80 -4.57
C ILE A 281 1.61 -10.21 -3.37
N TYR A 282 1.08 -9.00 -3.51
CA TYR A 282 0.30 -8.35 -2.47
C TYR A 282 -0.87 -9.22 -1.98
N LEU A 283 -1.62 -9.82 -2.89
CA LEU A 283 -2.78 -10.62 -2.54
C LEU A 283 -2.43 -11.97 -1.89
N ALA A 284 -1.37 -12.63 -2.35
CA ALA A 284 -1.12 -14.04 -2.05
C ALA A 284 -0.05 -14.28 -0.96
N HIS A 285 0.88 -13.31 -0.70
CA HIS A 285 2.01 -13.58 0.18
C HIS A 285 1.63 -14.01 1.61
N PRO A 286 0.57 -13.46 2.28
CA PRO A 286 0.26 -13.90 3.63
C PRO A 286 -0.23 -15.36 3.69
N MET A 287 -0.89 -15.84 2.63
CA MET A 287 -1.27 -17.24 2.53
C MET A 287 -0.03 -18.15 2.58
N PHE A 288 1.01 -17.78 1.82
CA PHE A 288 2.26 -18.55 1.82
C PHE A 288 3.04 -18.41 3.12
N PHE A 289 2.92 -17.29 3.83
CA PHE A 289 3.50 -17.15 5.17
C PHE A 289 2.80 -18.09 6.16
N VAL A 290 1.48 -18.09 6.19
CA VAL A 290 0.71 -19.02 7.04
C VAL A 290 1.01 -20.48 6.70
N LEU A 291 1.08 -20.84 5.42
CA LEU A 291 1.46 -22.19 5.02
C LEU A 291 2.89 -22.56 5.47
N THR A 292 3.81 -21.60 5.45
CA THR A 292 5.17 -21.81 5.96
C THR A 292 5.13 -22.01 7.47
N ASP A 293 4.39 -21.19 8.22
CA ASP A 293 4.25 -21.34 9.68
C ASP A 293 3.72 -22.71 10.06
N LEU A 294 2.64 -23.15 9.44
CA LEU A 294 2.08 -24.50 9.67
C LEU A 294 3.08 -25.62 9.37
N ALA A 295 3.88 -25.47 8.32
CA ALA A 295 4.88 -26.47 7.94
C ALA A 295 6.07 -26.53 8.90
N VAL A 296 6.44 -25.40 9.52
CA VAL A 296 7.64 -25.30 10.36
C VAL A 296 7.31 -25.22 11.87
N GLU A 297 6.03 -25.15 12.25
CA GLU A 297 5.60 -25.08 13.66
C GLU A 297 6.24 -26.18 14.54
N PRO A 298 6.32 -27.46 14.09
CA PRO A 298 6.94 -28.51 14.89
C PRO A 298 8.48 -28.43 14.92
N LEU A 299 9.09 -27.51 14.14
CA LEU A 299 10.53 -27.41 13.97
C LEU A 299 11.07 -26.20 14.75
N SER A 300 12.02 -26.41 15.66
CA SER A 300 12.73 -25.34 16.34
C SER A 300 13.79 -24.71 15.44
N LEU A 301 13.37 -23.99 14.41
CA LEU A 301 14.28 -23.38 13.45
C LEU A 301 14.95 -22.11 13.99
N PRO A 302 16.24 -21.90 13.70
CA PRO A 302 16.87 -20.60 13.91
C PRO A 302 16.13 -19.50 13.16
N ILE A 303 15.98 -18.32 13.79
CA ILE A 303 15.16 -17.21 13.26
C ILE A 303 15.56 -16.78 11.84
N GLY A 304 16.86 -16.81 11.53
CA GLY A 304 17.36 -16.46 10.19
C GLY A 304 16.91 -17.46 9.11
N VAL A 305 16.87 -18.76 9.45
CA VAL A 305 16.38 -19.82 8.55
C VAL A 305 14.87 -19.67 8.34
N TYR A 306 14.14 -19.42 9.42
CA TYR A 306 12.70 -19.17 9.35
C TYR A 306 12.36 -17.94 8.48
N ALA A 307 13.03 -16.80 8.69
CA ALA A 307 12.84 -15.60 7.89
C ALA A 307 13.18 -15.84 6.39
N LEU A 308 14.24 -16.61 6.12
CA LEU A 308 14.59 -16.99 4.75
C LEU A 308 13.53 -17.88 4.10
N LEU A 309 12.96 -18.83 4.84
CA LEU A 309 11.86 -19.68 4.34
C LEU A 309 10.63 -18.82 4.02
N LEU A 310 10.21 -17.93 4.92
CA LEU A 310 9.12 -16.98 4.65
C LEU A 310 9.38 -16.17 3.38
N MET A 311 10.59 -15.64 3.22
CA MET A 311 10.98 -14.84 2.06
C MET A 311 10.90 -15.65 0.76
N VAL A 312 11.44 -16.86 0.75
CA VAL A 312 11.50 -17.70 -0.46
C VAL A 312 10.12 -18.26 -0.79
N VAL A 313 9.45 -18.89 0.18
CA VAL A 313 8.13 -19.51 -0.04
C VAL A 313 7.08 -18.44 -0.35
N GLY A 314 7.06 -17.35 0.42
CA GLY A 314 6.15 -16.21 0.19
C GLY A 314 6.37 -15.57 -1.17
N GLY A 315 7.62 -15.28 -1.53
CA GLY A 315 7.97 -14.63 -2.80
C GLY A 315 7.73 -15.52 -4.01
N VAL A 316 8.34 -16.72 -4.02
CA VAL A 316 8.23 -17.66 -5.15
C VAL A 316 6.80 -18.18 -5.28
N GLY A 317 6.16 -18.53 -4.18
CA GLY A 317 4.77 -19.03 -4.16
C GLY A 317 3.80 -18.00 -4.73
N SER A 318 3.88 -16.74 -4.27
CA SER A 318 3.01 -15.67 -4.77
C SER A 318 3.20 -15.38 -6.26
N VAL A 319 4.46 -15.33 -6.73
CA VAL A 319 4.76 -15.14 -8.15
C VAL A 319 4.29 -16.35 -8.97
N GLY A 320 4.51 -17.57 -8.49
CA GLY A 320 4.08 -18.81 -9.14
C GLY A 320 2.57 -18.88 -9.29
N LEU A 321 1.83 -18.63 -8.21
CA LEU A 321 0.36 -18.58 -8.22
C LEU A 321 -0.16 -17.52 -9.20
N ASN A 322 0.38 -16.31 -9.14
CA ASN A 322 -0.05 -15.23 -10.02
C ASN A 322 0.24 -15.55 -11.50
N LYS A 323 1.42 -16.12 -11.79
CA LYS A 323 1.78 -16.56 -13.14
C LYS A 323 0.85 -17.65 -13.65
N LEU A 324 0.55 -18.66 -12.84
CA LEU A 324 -0.37 -19.73 -13.19
C LEU A 324 -1.79 -19.19 -13.41
N ALA A 325 -2.31 -18.36 -12.52
CA ALA A 325 -3.62 -17.75 -12.64
C ALA A 325 -3.75 -16.92 -13.93
N ASN A 326 -2.70 -16.22 -14.33
CA ASN A 326 -2.70 -15.38 -15.53
C ASN A 326 -2.53 -16.15 -16.86
N THR A 327 -2.50 -17.49 -16.84
CA THR A 327 -2.62 -18.29 -18.07
C THR A 327 -4.02 -18.22 -18.67
N THR A 328 -5.03 -17.86 -17.88
CA THR A 328 -6.41 -17.70 -18.32
C THR A 328 -6.96 -16.30 -17.97
N THR A 329 -7.93 -15.83 -18.74
CA THR A 329 -8.60 -14.55 -18.47
C THR A 329 -9.39 -14.58 -17.15
N SER A 330 -10.03 -15.72 -16.85
CA SER A 330 -10.79 -15.90 -15.60
C SER A 330 -9.85 -15.94 -14.40
N GLY A 331 -8.74 -16.65 -14.49
CA GLY A 331 -7.73 -16.67 -13.42
C GLY A 331 -7.12 -15.28 -13.17
N ALA A 332 -6.84 -14.52 -14.22
CA ALA A 332 -6.38 -13.13 -14.08
C ALA A 332 -7.41 -12.22 -13.39
N MET A 333 -8.70 -12.46 -13.62
CA MET A 333 -9.78 -11.72 -12.96
C MET A 333 -9.92 -12.10 -11.48
N LEU A 334 -9.82 -13.39 -11.15
CA LEU A 334 -10.04 -13.91 -9.79
C LEU A 334 -8.84 -13.68 -8.87
N PHE A 335 -7.62 -13.87 -9.37
CA PHE A 335 -6.39 -13.89 -8.58
C PHE A 335 -5.46 -12.70 -8.83
N GLY A 336 -5.95 -11.68 -9.53
CA GLY A 336 -5.19 -10.46 -9.81
C GLY A 336 -4.46 -10.49 -11.16
N LYS A 337 -4.75 -9.46 -11.95
CA LYS A 337 -4.18 -9.33 -13.29
C LYS A 337 -2.71 -8.95 -13.24
N GLN A 338 -1.87 -9.74 -13.87
CA GLN A 338 -0.47 -9.43 -14.09
C GLN A 338 -0.32 -8.23 -15.05
N LEU A 339 0.59 -7.32 -14.72
CA LEU A 339 0.96 -6.25 -15.64
C LEU A 339 1.97 -6.77 -16.69
N LYS A 340 1.89 -6.21 -17.91
CA LYS A 340 2.87 -6.55 -18.94
C LYS A 340 4.26 -6.04 -18.55
N VAL A 341 5.26 -6.90 -18.63
CA VAL A 341 6.66 -6.47 -18.52
C VAL A 341 6.99 -5.67 -19.78
N SER A 342 7.05 -4.35 -19.63
CA SER A 342 7.49 -3.50 -20.73
C SER A 342 9.01 -3.63 -20.89
N ARG A 343 9.44 -4.06 -22.06
CA ARG A 343 10.85 -3.98 -22.48
C ARG A 343 11.30 -2.55 -22.63
#